data_d5df99eff83d3e253e7b3c902936117b
#
_entry.id   d5df99eff83d3e253e7b3c902936117b
#
_cell.length_a   1.000
_cell.length_b   1.000
_cell.length_c   1.000
_cell.angle_alpha   90.00
_cell.angle_beta   90.00
_cell.angle_gamma   90.00
#
_symmetry.space_group_name_H-M   'P 1'
#
loop_
_entity.id
_entity.type
_entity.pdbx_description
1 polymer ?
#
loop_
_entity_poly.entity_id
_entity_poly.type
_entity_poly.pdbx_seq_one_letter_code
_entity_poly.pdbx_strand_id
1 'polypeptide(L)'
;LNQLDTPYSDLSALIASNGRAAFLCASATTAQELLLIDGGHNTIVARSSASTLDSGYLAAPQAITYPTGNGSNNTDNNEQAHAFYYPPYNNDYQPMANEQPPLIVLAHGGPTGATESSLNLKIQYWSSRGFAVLDVNYRGSTGYGRVYRDKLKNNWGITDVEDVCAGADYLIQKGLADKDRVAIKGSSAGGYTVLAALTFS
;
A
#
# COMPACT_ATOMS: atom_id res chain seq x y z
N LEU A 1 31.01 -5.28 -2.79
CA LEU A 1 29.64 -5.43 -2.28
C LEU A 1 28.86 -6.24 -3.28
N ASN A 2 28.28 -7.35 -2.83
CA ASN A 2 27.37 -8.16 -3.66
C ASN A 2 25.95 -7.88 -3.19
N GLN A 3 25.03 -7.76 -4.14
CA GLN A 3 23.62 -7.66 -3.85
C GLN A 3 23.12 -9.05 -3.39
N LEU A 4 22.35 -9.10 -2.32
CA LEU A 4 21.64 -10.30 -1.91
C LEU A 4 20.36 -10.43 -2.74
N ASP A 5 20.24 -11.51 -3.48
CA ASP A 5 19.01 -11.85 -4.18
C ASP A 5 18.04 -12.51 -3.19
N THR A 6 16.80 -11.98 -3.10
CA THR A 6 15.80 -12.42 -2.13
C THR A 6 14.40 -12.33 -2.71
N PRO A 7 13.50 -13.29 -2.42
CA PRO A 7 12.11 -13.25 -2.85
C PRO A 7 11.22 -12.28 -2.04
N TYR A 8 11.79 -11.65 -1.02
CA TYR A 8 11.04 -10.74 -0.14
C TYR A 8 11.05 -9.32 -0.70
N SER A 9 9.89 -8.68 -0.65
CA SER A 9 9.71 -7.28 -1.06
C SER A 9 9.90 -6.28 0.08
N ASP A 10 9.92 -6.77 1.31
CA ASP A 10 9.96 -5.97 2.52
C ASP A 10 11.01 -6.50 3.49
N LEU A 11 11.97 -5.64 3.84
CA LEU A 11 13.10 -5.99 4.70
C LEU A 11 13.25 -4.94 5.79
N SER A 12 13.33 -5.38 7.07
CA SER A 12 13.47 -4.48 8.20
C SER A 12 14.29 -5.08 9.34
N ALA A 13 14.63 -4.27 10.33
CA ALA A 13 15.35 -4.68 11.54
C ALA A 13 16.63 -5.49 11.29
N LEU A 14 17.43 -5.08 10.29
CA LEU A 14 18.69 -5.75 9.94
C LEU A 14 19.71 -5.61 11.05
N ILE A 15 20.25 -6.76 11.49
CA ILE A 15 21.39 -6.88 12.39
C ILE A 15 22.43 -7.77 11.72
N ALA A 16 23.69 -7.37 11.78
CA ALA A 16 24.82 -8.16 11.26
C ALA A 16 25.98 -8.20 12.27
N SER A 17 26.55 -9.39 12.49
CA SER A 17 27.70 -9.63 13.36
C SER A 17 28.39 -10.93 13.00
N ASN A 18 29.72 -10.96 13.09
CA ASN A 18 30.56 -12.17 12.93
C ASN A 18 30.26 -12.98 11.66
N GLY A 19 30.06 -12.29 10.52
CA GLY A 19 29.76 -12.95 9.25
C GLY A 19 28.31 -13.47 9.12
N ARG A 20 27.44 -13.20 10.08
CA ARG A 20 26.02 -13.53 10.10
C ARG A 20 25.18 -12.28 9.95
N ALA A 21 24.01 -12.43 9.36
CA ALA A 21 23.00 -11.36 9.31
C ALA A 21 21.62 -11.94 9.64
N ALA A 22 20.83 -11.18 10.39
CA ALA A 22 19.44 -11.53 10.67
C ALA A 22 18.55 -10.31 10.41
N PHE A 23 17.37 -10.54 9.85
CA PHE A 23 16.41 -9.47 9.54
C PHE A 23 14.99 -10.00 9.45
N LEU A 24 14.04 -9.09 9.64
CA LEU A 24 12.64 -9.37 9.37
C LEU A 24 12.40 -9.17 7.87
N CYS A 25 11.67 -10.11 7.27
CA CYS A 25 11.33 -10.08 5.85
C CYS A 25 9.88 -10.51 5.62
N ALA A 26 9.27 -9.98 4.57
CA ALA A 26 7.92 -10.31 4.14
C ALA A 26 7.78 -10.15 2.62
N SER A 27 6.73 -10.75 2.06
CA SER A 27 6.35 -10.55 0.66
C SER A 27 4.83 -10.37 0.55
N ALA A 28 4.33 -10.13 -0.63
CA ALA A 28 2.90 -9.99 -0.89
C ALA A 28 2.06 -11.22 -0.47
N THR A 29 2.68 -12.39 -0.42
CA THR A 29 2.02 -13.66 -0.10
C THR A 29 2.58 -14.37 1.13
N THR A 30 3.68 -13.84 1.70
CA THR A 30 4.36 -14.43 2.85
C THR A 30 4.26 -13.49 4.05
N ALA A 31 3.69 -14.00 5.15
CA ALA A 31 3.67 -13.28 6.41
C ALA A 31 5.11 -13.01 6.90
N GLN A 32 5.27 -12.04 7.79
CA GLN A 32 6.58 -11.65 8.27
C GLN A 32 7.34 -12.84 8.88
N GLU A 33 8.59 -13.00 8.49
CA GLU A 33 9.52 -14.03 8.92
C GLU A 33 10.79 -13.38 9.48
N LEU A 34 11.46 -14.08 10.42
CA LEU A 34 12.82 -13.78 10.84
C LEU A 34 13.78 -14.68 10.07
N LEU A 35 14.57 -14.10 9.20
CA LEU A 35 15.58 -14.81 8.41
C LEU A 35 16.97 -14.62 9.01
N LEU A 36 17.72 -15.70 9.12
CA LEU A 36 19.14 -15.73 9.46
C LEU A 36 19.94 -16.15 8.23
N ILE A 37 20.99 -15.39 7.91
CA ILE A 37 22.01 -15.75 6.93
C ILE A 37 23.31 -16.08 7.67
N ASP A 38 23.84 -17.27 7.45
CA ASP A 38 25.10 -17.74 8.02
C ASP A 38 25.90 -18.51 6.96
N GLY A 39 27.11 -18.02 6.63
CA GLY A 39 27.98 -18.67 5.64
C GLY A 39 27.32 -18.88 4.25
N GLY A 40 26.36 -18.03 3.86
CA GLY A 40 25.60 -18.15 2.60
C GLY A 40 24.38 -19.07 2.70
N HIS A 41 24.09 -19.63 3.84
CA HIS A 41 22.87 -20.43 4.10
C HIS A 41 21.78 -19.55 4.71
N ASN A 42 20.57 -19.67 4.17
CA ASN A 42 19.38 -18.97 4.64
C ASN A 42 18.54 -19.90 5.51
N THR A 43 18.24 -19.46 6.74
CA THR A 43 17.40 -20.21 7.68
C THR A 43 16.28 -19.33 8.19
N ILE A 44 15.04 -19.78 8.06
CA ILE A 44 13.89 -19.13 8.70
C ILE A 44 13.88 -19.55 10.18
N VAL A 45 14.13 -18.58 11.06
CA VAL A 45 14.22 -18.78 12.51
C VAL A 45 12.84 -18.76 13.15
N ALA A 46 11.97 -17.86 12.68
CA ALA A 46 10.62 -17.71 13.20
C ALA A 46 9.67 -17.15 12.11
N ARG A 47 8.38 -17.42 12.29
CA ARG A 47 7.29 -16.88 11.48
C ARG A 47 6.28 -16.17 12.35
N SER A 48 5.75 -15.03 11.90
CA SER A 48 4.69 -14.32 12.63
C SER A 48 3.35 -15.06 12.57
N SER A 49 3.15 -15.95 11.59
CA SER A 49 1.97 -16.80 11.46
C SER A 49 2.37 -18.18 10.97
N ALA A 50 1.77 -19.19 11.56
CA ALA A 50 1.86 -20.59 11.09
C ALA A 50 0.80 -20.92 10.03
N SER A 51 -0.15 -20.02 9.79
CA SER A 51 -1.23 -20.25 8.82
C SER A 51 -0.69 -20.11 7.39
N THR A 52 -0.87 -21.15 6.60
CA THR A 52 -0.76 -21.09 5.15
C THR A 52 -2.08 -20.60 4.60
N LEU A 53 -2.07 -19.43 3.97
CA LEU A 53 -3.25 -18.93 3.26
C LEU A 53 -3.26 -19.52 1.86
N ASP A 54 -4.43 -19.91 1.41
CA ASP A 54 -4.61 -20.36 0.04
C ASP A 54 -4.40 -19.16 -0.90
N SER A 55 -3.45 -19.32 -1.84
CA SER A 55 -3.11 -18.29 -2.83
C SER A 55 -4.29 -17.91 -3.72
N GLY A 56 -5.31 -18.76 -3.83
CA GLY A 56 -6.56 -18.48 -4.54
C GLY A 56 -7.41 -17.33 -3.98
N TYR A 57 -7.03 -16.81 -2.79
CA TYR A 57 -7.71 -15.69 -2.14
C TYR A 57 -6.78 -14.51 -1.84
N LEU A 58 -5.56 -14.52 -2.38
CA LEU A 58 -4.56 -13.49 -2.15
C LEU A 58 -4.40 -12.60 -3.38
N ALA A 59 -4.96 -11.39 -3.32
CA ALA A 59 -4.74 -10.37 -4.33
C ALA A 59 -3.28 -9.88 -4.29
N ALA A 60 -2.60 -9.92 -5.42
CA ALA A 60 -1.27 -9.35 -5.56
C ALA A 60 -1.34 -7.81 -5.62
N PRO A 61 -0.52 -7.08 -4.85
CA PRO A 61 -0.42 -5.64 -4.96
C PRO A 61 0.14 -5.21 -6.31
N GLN A 62 -0.50 -4.23 -6.92
CA GLN A 62 -0.02 -3.58 -8.14
C GLN A 62 0.44 -2.17 -7.76
N ALA A 63 1.75 -1.90 -7.87
CA ALA A 63 2.27 -0.56 -7.66
C ALA A 63 1.78 0.34 -8.80
N ILE A 64 1.10 1.42 -8.44
CA ILE A 64 0.59 2.41 -9.39
C ILE A 64 1.10 3.80 -9.05
N THR A 65 1.21 4.62 -10.10
CA THR A 65 1.50 6.05 -9.99
C THR A 65 0.42 6.79 -10.78
N TYR A 66 -0.12 7.84 -10.22
CA TYR A 66 -1.21 8.59 -10.83
C TYR A 66 -1.02 10.11 -10.65
N PRO A 67 -1.57 10.92 -11.57
CA PRO A 67 -1.52 12.37 -11.47
C PRO A 67 -2.36 12.87 -10.30
N THR A 68 -1.90 13.93 -9.64
CA THR A 68 -2.57 14.55 -8.49
C THR A 68 -2.29 16.07 -8.48
N GLY A 69 -2.77 16.77 -7.45
CA GLY A 69 -2.44 18.19 -7.25
C GLY A 69 -3.22 19.16 -8.13
N ASN A 70 -4.42 18.81 -8.57
CA ASN A 70 -5.31 19.70 -9.32
C ASN A 70 -5.97 20.80 -8.45
N GLY A 71 -5.55 20.92 -7.17
CA GLY A 71 -6.02 21.95 -6.26
C GLY A 71 -5.57 23.35 -6.68
N SER A 72 -6.39 24.35 -6.35
CA SER A 72 -6.36 25.75 -6.80
C SER A 72 -5.06 26.53 -6.56
N ASN A 73 -4.04 25.94 -5.94
CA ASN A 73 -2.80 26.61 -5.56
C ASN A 73 -1.53 26.01 -6.19
N ASN A 74 -1.63 24.96 -7.00
CA ASN A 74 -0.44 24.30 -7.56
C ASN A 74 -0.38 24.53 -9.08
N THR A 75 0.59 25.31 -9.52
CA THR A 75 0.85 25.62 -10.95
C THR A 75 1.65 24.50 -11.65
N ASP A 76 2.14 23.51 -10.91
CA ASP A 76 2.86 22.36 -11.46
C ASP A 76 1.89 21.24 -11.84
N ASN A 77 1.47 21.23 -13.11
CA ASN A 77 0.61 20.20 -13.69
C ASN A 77 1.24 18.79 -13.76
N ASN A 78 2.30 18.50 -13.03
CA ASN A 78 3.07 17.26 -13.13
C ASN A 78 3.27 16.53 -11.78
N GLU A 79 2.44 16.85 -10.80
CA GLU A 79 2.48 16.17 -9.51
C GLU A 79 1.92 14.76 -9.61
N GLN A 80 2.57 13.83 -8.93
CA GLN A 80 2.18 12.42 -8.91
C GLN A 80 2.13 11.91 -7.47
N ALA A 81 1.19 10.99 -7.23
CA ALA A 81 1.14 10.20 -6.02
C ALA A 81 1.28 8.70 -6.35
N HIS A 82 1.61 7.92 -5.33
CA HIS A 82 1.87 6.50 -5.43
C HIS A 82 0.90 5.71 -4.55
N ALA A 83 0.56 4.49 -4.97
CA ALA A 83 -0.26 3.59 -4.17
C ALA A 83 0.00 2.12 -4.56
N PHE A 84 -0.49 1.21 -3.71
CA PHE A 84 -0.69 -0.16 -4.07
C PHE A 84 -2.19 -0.41 -4.33
N TYR A 85 -2.50 -0.85 -5.54
CA TYR A 85 -3.83 -1.29 -5.93
C TYR A 85 -3.96 -2.80 -5.78
N TYR A 86 -5.01 -3.25 -5.11
CA TYR A 86 -5.36 -4.65 -4.95
C TYR A 86 -6.69 -4.88 -5.65
N PRO A 87 -6.72 -5.60 -6.77
CA PRO A 87 -7.98 -5.98 -7.42
C PRO A 87 -8.77 -6.96 -6.55
N PRO A 88 -10.08 -7.07 -6.73
CA PRO A 88 -10.83 -8.19 -6.20
C PRO A 88 -10.22 -9.51 -6.67
N TYR A 89 -10.03 -10.45 -5.76
CA TYR A 89 -9.44 -11.74 -6.11
C TYR A 89 -9.99 -12.87 -5.25
N ASN A 90 -10.68 -13.82 -5.90
CA ASN A 90 -11.25 -15.00 -5.26
C ASN A 90 -11.46 -16.07 -6.33
N ASN A 91 -10.87 -17.26 -6.17
CA ASN A 91 -10.98 -18.34 -7.15
C ASN A 91 -12.39 -18.92 -7.27
N ASP A 92 -13.22 -18.82 -6.21
CA ASP A 92 -14.57 -19.41 -6.20
C ASP A 92 -15.62 -18.46 -6.75
N TYR A 93 -15.31 -17.17 -6.89
CA TYR A 93 -16.27 -16.15 -7.31
C TYR A 93 -15.67 -15.24 -8.36
N GLN A 94 -16.42 -15.06 -9.44
CA GLN A 94 -16.09 -14.11 -10.50
C GLN A 94 -17.10 -12.97 -10.49
N PRO A 95 -16.68 -11.73 -10.76
CA PRO A 95 -17.62 -10.63 -10.90
C PRO A 95 -18.55 -10.86 -12.08
N MET A 96 -19.77 -10.31 -12.01
CA MET A 96 -20.66 -10.28 -13.16
C MET A 96 -20.02 -9.47 -14.30
N ALA A 97 -20.32 -9.85 -15.53
CA ALA A 97 -19.78 -9.13 -16.71
C ALA A 97 -20.16 -7.64 -16.63
N ASN A 98 -19.15 -6.78 -16.78
CA ASN A 98 -19.25 -5.31 -16.70
C ASN A 98 -19.54 -4.73 -15.30
N GLU A 99 -19.50 -5.52 -14.23
CA GLU A 99 -19.60 -4.99 -12.88
C GLU A 99 -18.26 -4.44 -12.42
N GLN A 100 -18.25 -3.15 -12.03
CA GLN A 100 -17.10 -2.54 -11.38
C GLN A 100 -17.15 -2.79 -9.87
N PRO A 101 -16.02 -3.12 -9.23
CA PRO A 101 -16.00 -3.42 -7.80
C PRO A 101 -16.20 -2.16 -6.95
N PRO A 102 -16.80 -2.28 -5.76
CA PRO A 102 -16.72 -1.24 -4.74
C PRO A 102 -15.26 -1.03 -4.34
N LEU A 103 -14.91 0.22 -4.01
CA LEU A 103 -13.53 0.64 -3.67
C LEU A 103 -13.40 0.97 -2.19
N ILE A 104 -12.32 0.50 -1.58
CA ILE A 104 -11.87 0.98 -0.28
C ILE A 104 -10.53 1.69 -0.47
N VAL A 105 -10.47 2.99 -0.17
CA VAL A 105 -9.24 3.77 -0.13
C VAL A 105 -8.68 3.76 1.29
N LEU A 106 -7.40 3.44 1.43
CA LEU A 106 -6.70 3.41 2.71
C LEU A 106 -5.70 4.57 2.78
N ALA A 107 -5.72 5.29 3.91
CA ALA A 107 -4.74 6.31 4.25
C ALA A 107 -3.94 5.87 5.49
N HIS A 108 -2.63 5.73 5.33
CA HIS A 108 -1.75 5.32 6.44
C HIS A 108 -1.56 6.42 7.48
N GLY A 109 -1.10 6.03 8.67
CA GLY A 109 -0.73 6.96 9.73
C GLY A 109 0.72 7.45 9.59
N GLY A 110 1.12 8.30 10.52
CA GLY A 110 2.49 8.83 10.59
C GLY A 110 2.53 10.33 10.87
N PRO A 111 2.20 11.24 9.96
CA PRO A 111 1.80 11.15 8.55
C PRO A 111 2.95 10.80 7.59
N THR A 112 4.22 10.89 8.03
CA THR A 112 5.41 10.57 7.24
C THR A 112 5.80 9.09 7.32
N GLY A 113 4.82 8.19 7.41
CA GLY A 113 5.00 6.75 7.26
C GLY A 113 4.99 6.32 5.80
N ALA A 114 4.74 5.04 5.58
CA ALA A 114 4.45 4.47 4.27
C ALA A 114 3.59 3.22 4.45
N THR A 115 2.84 2.87 3.42
CA THR A 115 2.30 1.54 3.27
C THR A 115 3.24 0.69 2.42
N GLU A 116 3.24 -0.61 2.66
CA GLU A 116 4.15 -1.58 2.07
C GLU A 116 3.38 -2.61 1.25
N SER A 117 4.07 -3.32 0.36
CA SER A 117 3.45 -4.36 -0.47
C SER A 117 3.38 -5.73 0.20
N SER A 118 3.81 -5.83 1.45
CA SER A 118 3.80 -7.08 2.21
C SER A 118 2.38 -7.56 2.55
N LEU A 119 2.26 -8.85 2.85
CA LEU A 119 0.97 -9.48 3.14
C LEU A 119 0.22 -8.77 4.27
N ASN A 120 -0.91 -8.20 3.92
CA ASN A 120 -1.83 -7.54 4.83
C ASN A 120 -3.19 -8.25 4.84
N LEU A 121 -3.46 -9.01 5.89
CA LEU A 121 -4.71 -9.79 5.99
C LEU A 121 -5.98 -8.94 6.01
N LYS A 122 -5.90 -7.67 6.44
CA LYS A 122 -7.05 -6.76 6.40
C LYS A 122 -7.39 -6.37 4.95
N ILE A 123 -6.38 -6.20 4.11
CA ILE A 123 -6.57 -5.95 2.68
C ILE A 123 -7.10 -7.23 2.01
N GLN A 124 -6.50 -8.38 2.28
CA GLN A 124 -6.93 -9.66 1.71
C GLN A 124 -8.37 -10.04 2.11
N TYR A 125 -8.80 -9.66 3.31
CA TYR A 125 -10.19 -9.82 3.73
C TYR A 125 -11.17 -9.11 2.79
N TRP A 126 -10.85 -7.90 2.37
CA TRP A 126 -11.72 -7.12 1.49
C TRP A 126 -11.60 -7.57 0.03
N SER A 127 -10.38 -7.76 -0.47
CA SER A 127 -10.16 -8.15 -1.87
C SER A 127 -10.78 -9.53 -2.18
N SER A 128 -10.70 -10.49 -1.26
CA SER A 128 -11.34 -11.80 -1.42
C SER A 128 -12.88 -11.75 -1.37
N ARG A 129 -13.47 -10.63 -0.98
CA ARG A 129 -14.93 -10.40 -0.92
C ARG A 129 -15.46 -9.47 -2.01
N GLY A 130 -14.67 -9.28 -3.06
CA GLY A 130 -15.09 -8.52 -4.22
C GLY A 130 -14.84 -7.01 -4.16
N PHE A 131 -14.11 -6.51 -3.15
CA PHE A 131 -13.73 -5.12 -3.07
C PHE A 131 -12.39 -4.89 -3.75
N ALA A 132 -12.27 -3.81 -4.51
CA ALA A 132 -11.00 -3.20 -4.84
C ALA A 132 -10.45 -2.46 -3.62
N VAL A 133 -9.14 -2.49 -3.41
CA VAL A 133 -8.49 -1.72 -2.34
C VAL A 133 -7.38 -0.88 -2.93
N LEU A 134 -7.33 0.40 -2.56
CA LEU A 134 -6.25 1.33 -2.90
C LEU A 134 -5.56 1.76 -1.61
N ASP A 135 -4.33 1.31 -1.41
CA ASP A 135 -3.51 1.65 -0.25
C ASP A 135 -2.52 2.75 -0.63
N VAL A 136 -2.81 3.99 -0.20
CA VAL A 136 -2.18 5.19 -0.75
C VAL A 136 -0.90 5.55 0.01
N ASN A 137 0.18 5.72 -0.73
CA ASN A 137 1.39 6.42 -0.30
C ASN A 137 1.32 7.87 -0.79
N TYR A 138 0.54 8.70 -0.12
CA TYR A 138 0.35 10.10 -0.46
C TYR A 138 1.67 10.89 -0.38
N ARG A 139 1.76 12.04 -1.05
CA ARG A 139 2.91 12.95 -0.95
C ARG A 139 3.17 13.30 0.51
N GLY A 140 4.33 12.93 1.00
CA GLY A 140 4.69 12.94 2.42
C GLY A 140 5.14 11.57 2.92
N SER A 141 4.81 10.49 2.20
CA SER A 141 5.22 9.14 2.56
C SER A 141 6.72 8.94 2.41
N THR A 142 7.28 8.05 3.22
CA THR A 142 8.66 7.58 3.10
C THR A 142 8.81 6.59 1.94
N GLY A 143 10.05 6.27 1.55
CA GLY A 143 10.33 5.31 0.47
C GLY A 143 10.48 5.93 -0.92
N TYR A 144 9.93 7.13 -1.15
CA TYR A 144 9.95 7.84 -2.45
C TYR A 144 10.94 9.03 -2.48
N GLY A 145 11.85 9.07 -1.54
CA GLY A 145 12.88 10.10 -1.44
C GLY A 145 12.44 11.34 -0.64
N ARG A 146 13.46 12.18 -0.34
CA ARG A 146 13.25 13.36 0.53
C ARG A 146 12.30 14.39 -0.11
N VAL A 147 12.43 14.63 -1.41
CA VAL A 147 11.58 15.61 -2.12
C VAL A 147 10.12 15.24 -2.01
N TYR A 148 9.77 13.97 -2.20
CA TYR A 148 8.41 13.48 -2.06
C TYR A 148 7.89 13.62 -0.62
N ARG A 149 8.69 13.21 0.35
CA ARG A 149 8.35 13.32 1.78
C ARG A 149 8.16 14.77 2.21
N ASP A 150 9.00 15.70 1.72
CA ASP A 150 8.97 17.09 2.14
C ASP A 150 7.77 17.88 1.57
N LYS A 151 7.03 17.32 0.57
CA LYS A 151 5.81 17.94 0.01
C LYS A 151 4.66 18.06 1.00
N LEU A 152 4.64 17.25 2.06
CA LEU A 152 3.62 17.34 3.11
C LEU A 152 3.87 18.49 4.11
N LYS A 153 5.09 19.04 4.18
CA LYS A 153 5.42 20.12 5.12
C LYS A 153 4.51 21.33 4.89
N ASN A 154 3.81 21.74 5.95
CA ASN A 154 2.81 22.81 5.97
C ASN A 154 1.57 22.56 5.07
N ASN A 155 1.41 21.34 4.53
CA ASN A 155 0.31 20.97 3.63
C ASN A 155 -0.46 19.72 4.11
N TRP A 156 -0.25 19.30 5.36
CA TRP A 156 -0.99 18.18 5.93
C TRP A 156 -2.47 18.52 6.07
N GLY A 157 -3.34 17.63 5.62
CA GLY A 157 -4.78 17.85 5.50
C GLY A 157 -5.19 18.50 4.17
N ILE A 158 -4.23 18.79 3.29
CA ILE A 158 -4.45 19.30 1.93
C ILE A 158 -3.89 18.28 0.93
N THR A 159 -2.58 18.13 0.92
CA THR A 159 -1.87 17.29 -0.06
C THR A 159 -2.24 15.81 0.06
N ASP A 160 -2.33 15.28 1.27
CA ASP A 160 -2.74 13.91 1.55
C ASP A 160 -4.22 13.66 1.17
N VAL A 161 -5.09 14.65 1.35
CA VAL A 161 -6.50 14.60 0.92
C VAL A 161 -6.60 14.61 -0.59
N GLU A 162 -5.90 15.53 -1.26
CA GLU A 162 -5.84 15.56 -2.73
C GLU A 162 -5.41 14.20 -3.29
N ASP A 163 -4.38 13.59 -2.72
CA ASP A 163 -3.82 12.35 -3.22
C ASP A 163 -4.75 11.14 -3.05
N VAL A 164 -5.45 11.02 -1.90
CA VAL A 164 -6.39 9.92 -1.70
C VAL A 164 -7.62 10.06 -2.60
N CYS A 165 -8.10 11.29 -2.83
CA CYS A 165 -9.22 11.56 -3.74
C CYS A 165 -8.81 11.31 -5.19
N ALA A 166 -7.67 11.86 -5.63
CA ALA A 166 -7.16 11.65 -6.98
C ALA A 166 -6.91 10.17 -7.31
N GLY A 167 -6.47 9.38 -6.31
CA GLY A 167 -6.30 7.93 -6.46
C GLY A 167 -7.61 7.19 -6.70
N ALA A 168 -8.68 7.57 -5.98
CA ALA A 168 -10.01 7.04 -6.21
C ALA A 168 -10.50 7.38 -7.62
N ASP A 169 -10.42 8.64 -8.01
CA ASP A 169 -10.82 9.13 -9.34
C ASP A 169 -10.04 8.42 -10.47
N TYR A 170 -8.74 8.22 -10.27
CA TYR A 170 -7.91 7.50 -11.23
C TYR A 170 -8.42 6.06 -11.47
N LEU A 171 -8.75 5.30 -10.41
CA LEU A 171 -9.28 3.95 -10.56
C LEU A 171 -10.67 3.94 -11.21
N ILE A 172 -11.53 4.88 -10.86
CA ILE A 172 -12.86 5.06 -11.45
C ILE A 172 -12.73 5.33 -12.96
N GLN A 173 -11.89 6.27 -13.36
CA GLN A 173 -11.65 6.60 -14.77
C GLN A 173 -11.07 5.44 -15.58
N LYS A 174 -10.31 4.55 -14.92
CA LYS A 174 -9.78 3.32 -15.52
C LYS A 174 -10.80 2.18 -15.58
N GLY A 175 -11.99 2.35 -15.03
CA GLY A 175 -13.01 1.29 -14.94
C GLY A 175 -12.66 0.19 -13.93
N LEU A 176 -11.76 0.49 -12.98
CA LEU A 176 -11.27 -0.45 -11.96
C LEU A 176 -12.03 -0.32 -10.63
N ALA A 177 -12.94 0.64 -10.52
CA ALA A 177 -13.78 0.87 -9.35
C ALA A 177 -15.10 1.53 -9.73
N ASP A 178 -16.15 1.23 -8.97
CA ASP A 178 -17.47 1.85 -9.09
C ASP A 178 -17.49 3.21 -8.36
N LYS A 179 -17.84 4.26 -9.11
CA LYS A 179 -17.89 5.63 -8.60
C LYS A 179 -18.92 5.86 -7.50
N ASP A 180 -19.97 5.05 -7.46
CA ASP A 180 -21.09 5.19 -6.52
C ASP A 180 -20.88 4.32 -5.25
N ARG A 181 -19.79 3.53 -5.20
CA ARG A 181 -19.50 2.60 -4.10
C ARG A 181 -18.05 2.77 -3.62
N VAL A 182 -17.69 3.99 -3.18
CA VAL A 182 -16.36 4.32 -2.66
C VAL A 182 -16.43 4.55 -1.15
N ALA A 183 -15.53 3.93 -0.42
CA ALA A 183 -15.32 4.15 1.02
C ALA A 183 -13.87 4.52 1.28
N ILE A 184 -13.63 5.36 2.28
CA ILE A 184 -12.28 5.73 2.73
C ILE A 184 -12.08 5.31 4.19
N LYS A 185 -10.87 4.84 4.52
CA LYS A 185 -10.50 4.36 5.85
C LYS A 185 -9.08 4.79 6.18
N GLY A 186 -8.84 5.19 7.43
CA GLY A 186 -7.53 5.55 7.93
C GLY A 186 -7.46 5.47 9.45
N SER A 187 -6.25 5.49 9.99
CA SER A 187 -5.99 5.49 11.43
C SER A 187 -4.97 6.56 11.78
N SER A 188 -5.02 7.10 13.00
CA SER A 188 -4.11 8.16 13.45
C SER A 188 -4.12 9.34 12.47
N ALA A 189 -2.98 9.77 11.92
CA ALA A 189 -2.90 10.81 10.89
C ALA A 189 -3.79 10.52 9.68
N GLY A 190 -3.84 9.26 9.21
CA GLY A 190 -4.75 8.84 8.15
C GLY A 190 -6.23 8.98 8.52
N GLY A 191 -6.57 8.86 9.81
CA GLY A 191 -7.94 9.15 10.30
C GLY A 191 -8.31 10.62 10.12
N TYR A 192 -7.36 11.55 10.34
CA TYR A 192 -7.55 12.96 10.03
C TYR A 192 -7.75 13.18 8.53
N THR A 193 -6.92 12.59 7.69
CA THR A 193 -7.06 12.63 6.22
C THR A 193 -8.45 12.18 5.78
N VAL A 194 -8.97 11.09 6.37
CA VAL A 194 -10.34 10.59 6.09
C VAL A 194 -11.40 11.63 6.43
N LEU A 195 -11.35 12.21 7.63
CA LEU A 195 -12.33 13.21 8.05
C LEU A 195 -12.24 14.48 7.19
N ALA A 196 -11.02 14.90 6.84
CA ALA A 196 -10.81 16.04 5.97
C ALA A 196 -11.34 15.79 4.55
N ALA A 197 -11.09 14.62 3.98
CA ALA A 197 -11.63 14.23 2.67
C ALA A 197 -13.16 14.25 2.64
N LEU A 198 -13.82 13.76 3.69
CA LEU A 198 -15.29 13.74 3.77
C LEU A 198 -15.93 15.11 4.06
N THR A 199 -15.14 16.09 4.49
CA THR A 199 -15.65 17.40 4.91
C THR A 199 -15.37 18.50 3.88
N PHE A 200 -14.23 18.42 3.20
CA PHE A 200 -13.68 19.51 2.38
C PHE A 200 -13.50 19.16 0.90
N SER A 201 -13.80 17.91 0.50
CA SER A 201 -13.65 17.46 -0.90
C SER A 201 -14.97 17.21 -1.59
#